data_430e69fb07c4b728459988b38183277f
#
_entry.id   430e69fb07c4b728459988b38183277f
#
_cell.length_a   1.000
_cell.length_b   1.000
_cell.length_c   1.000
_cell.angle_alpha   90.00
_cell.angle_beta   90.00
_cell.angle_gamma   90.00
#
_symmetry.space_group_name_H-M   'P 1'
#
loop_
_entity.id
_entity.type
_entity.pdbx_description
1 polymer ?
#
loop_
_entity_poly.entity_id
_entity_poly.type
_entity_poly.pdbx_seq_one_letter_code
_entity_poly.pdbx_strand_id
1 'polypeptide(L)'
;MEPIHKINKVELRSLQLEDYTQLSQSFKRVYADKDVFWTRKQIETLIRIFPEGQVVTLVDDRIVGCALSIIVDYDMVKGDHTYAKVTGNETFNTHNPNGNILYGIEVFIHPDYRGLRLARRMYEYRKELCEKLNLKAIMFGGRIPNYYKYADHMRPKEYIEKVRSRQIYDPVLTFQLSNDFHVRKVMMNYLPNDEESKHCATLLQWDNIYYQPPTTDYVDKKTTVRVGLVQWQMRPYKTLDDVFEQVEFFVDAVSDYKSDFILFPEYFNAPLMAKFNHLGEAQSIRGLAQYTEEIRERFVNLAISYNINIITGSMPLLKEDGALYNVGYLIRRDGSYEMYEKVHVTPDEQKSWGLSGGKMVKTFDTDCARIGVLICYDVEFPELSRIMADQGMQILFVPFLTDTQNGYSRVRVCAQARAIENECFVVIAGSVGNLPRVHNMDIQYAQSGVFTPCDFAFPTDGKRAEATPNTEMILVSDVDLDLLNELHTYGSVRNLRDRRHDLYELRVKKQ
;
A
#
# COMPACT_ATOMS: atom_id res chain seq x y z
N MET A 1 -37.95 23.85 -2.45
CA MET A 1 -37.64 22.45 -2.16
C MET A 1 -38.96 21.71 -2.18
N GLU A 2 -39.20 20.93 -3.24
CA GLU A 2 -40.35 20.01 -3.20
C GLU A 2 -40.09 18.96 -2.10
N PRO A 3 -41.16 18.51 -1.42
CA PRO A 3 -41.00 17.55 -0.34
C PRO A 3 -40.37 16.27 -0.86
N ILE A 4 -39.25 15.87 -0.27
CA ILE A 4 -38.62 14.57 -0.48
C ILE A 4 -39.70 13.52 -0.25
N HIS A 5 -40.15 12.83 -1.31
CA HIS A 5 -41.06 11.71 -1.18
C HIS A 5 -40.47 10.76 -0.12
N LYS A 6 -41.29 10.40 0.86
CA LYS A 6 -40.91 9.48 1.93
C LYS A 6 -40.50 8.16 1.29
N ILE A 7 -39.19 7.91 1.25
CA ILE A 7 -38.64 6.67 0.73
C ILE A 7 -38.92 5.57 1.76
N ASN A 8 -39.58 4.51 1.31
CA ASN A 8 -39.96 3.38 2.18
C ASN A 8 -38.92 2.24 2.09
N LYS A 9 -38.37 1.97 0.92
CA LYS A 9 -37.48 0.85 0.69
C LYS A 9 -36.37 1.24 -0.30
N VAL A 10 -35.13 0.82 0.03
CA VAL A 10 -33.99 0.82 -0.91
C VAL A 10 -33.47 -0.60 -0.99
N GLU A 11 -33.37 -1.13 -2.19
CA GLU A 11 -32.89 -2.48 -2.46
C GLU A 11 -31.75 -2.47 -3.48
N LEU A 12 -30.77 -3.34 -3.28
CA LEU A 12 -29.70 -3.63 -4.22
C LEU A 12 -29.77 -5.12 -4.57
N ARG A 13 -29.88 -5.44 -5.85
CA ARG A 13 -29.94 -6.83 -6.31
C ARG A 13 -29.36 -7.00 -7.71
N SER A 14 -29.15 -8.24 -8.11
CA SER A 14 -28.73 -8.55 -9.47
C SER A 14 -29.80 -8.11 -10.48
N LEU A 15 -29.30 -7.58 -11.61
CA LEU A 15 -30.11 -7.16 -12.76
C LEU A 15 -30.74 -8.40 -13.42
N GLN A 16 -32.02 -8.33 -13.76
CA GLN A 16 -32.76 -9.34 -14.50
C GLN A 16 -33.21 -8.79 -15.87
N LEU A 17 -33.47 -9.66 -16.83
CA LEU A 17 -33.81 -9.23 -18.18
C LEU A 17 -35.15 -8.49 -18.25
N GLU A 18 -36.05 -8.78 -17.33
CA GLU A 18 -37.35 -8.11 -17.15
C GLU A 18 -37.21 -6.65 -16.74
N ASP A 19 -36.09 -6.30 -16.10
CA ASP A 19 -35.76 -4.94 -15.67
C ASP A 19 -35.42 -4.00 -16.82
N TYR A 20 -35.15 -4.53 -18.01
CA TYR A 20 -34.61 -3.78 -19.15
C TYR A 20 -35.42 -2.50 -19.48
N THR A 21 -36.72 -2.58 -19.43
CA THR A 21 -37.60 -1.41 -19.77
C THR A 21 -37.39 -0.27 -18.76
N GLN A 22 -37.43 -0.57 -17.47
CA GLN A 22 -37.20 0.42 -16.42
C GLN A 22 -35.78 0.96 -16.42
N LEU A 23 -34.79 0.06 -16.63
CA LEU A 23 -33.36 0.40 -16.74
C LEU A 23 -33.14 1.41 -17.89
N SER A 24 -33.71 1.13 -19.07
CA SER A 24 -33.65 2.02 -20.23
C SER A 24 -34.26 3.41 -19.98
N GLN A 25 -35.37 3.45 -19.28
CA GLN A 25 -36.02 4.71 -18.91
C GLN A 25 -35.16 5.54 -17.94
N SER A 26 -34.57 4.89 -16.93
CA SER A 26 -33.67 5.54 -15.98
C SER A 26 -32.40 6.06 -16.66
N PHE A 27 -31.82 5.28 -17.56
CA PHE A 27 -30.62 5.66 -18.32
C PHE A 27 -30.88 6.93 -19.18
N LYS A 28 -32.01 6.99 -19.90
CA LYS A 28 -32.37 8.15 -20.73
C LYS A 28 -32.48 9.45 -19.91
N ARG A 29 -32.83 9.36 -18.63
CA ARG A 29 -32.87 10.53 -17.73
C ARG A 29 -31.46 10.97 -17.30
N VAL A 30 -30.53 10.07 -17.25
CA VAL A 30 -29.12 10.36 -16.87
C VAL A 30 -28.33 10.96 -18.04
N TYR A 31 -28.56 10.43 -19.24
CA TYR A 31 -27.86 10.77 -20.47
C TYR A 31 -28.78 11.29 -21.55
N ALA A 32 -29.53 12.37 -21.22
CA ALA A 32 -30.62 12.92 -22.05
C ALA A 32 -30.20 13.23 -23.50
N ASP A 33 -28.93 13.53 -23.75
CA ASP A 33 -28.40 13.90 -25.07
C ASP A 33 -27.71 12.73 -25.81
N LYS A 34 -27.79 11.50 -25.28
CA LYS A 34 -27.17 10.33 -25.92
C LYS A 34 -28.23 9.35 -26.39
N ASP A 35 -28.32 9.18 -27.69
CA ASP A 35 -29.22 8.18 -28.32
C ASP A 35 -28.77 6.73 -28.13
N VAL A 36 -27.60 6.50 -27.48
CA VAL A 36 -26.99 5.19 -27.37
C VAL A 36 -27.16 4.67 -25.94
N PHE A 37 -28.11 3.77 -25.78
CA PHE A 37 -28.28 2.92 -24.61
C PHE A 37 -27.90 1.48 -24.93
N TRP A 38 -27.51 0.74 -23.91
CA TRP A 38 -27.32 -0.72 -24.01
C TRP A 38 -28.54 -1.41 -24.64
N THR A 39 -28.34 -2.11 -25.72
CA THR A 39 -29.42 -2.91 -26.35
C THR A 39 -29.85 -4.04 -25.42
N ARG A 40 -31.09 -4.50 -25.59
CA ARG A 40 -31.58 -5.64 -24.81
C ARG A 40 -30.67 -6.88 -24.94
N LYS A 41 -30.11 -7.10 -26.13
CA LYS A 41 -29.18 -8.22 -26.41
C LYS A 41 -27.86 -8.06 -25.64
N GLN A 42 -27.35 -6.85 -25.49
CA GLN A 42 -26.12 -6.58 -24.73
C GLN A 42 -26.36 -6.84 -23.22
N ILE A 43 -27.47 -6.37 -22.68
CA ILE A 43 -27.86 -6.63 -21.28
C ILE A 43 -28.07 -8.13 -21.04
N GLU A 44 -28.76 -8.82 -21.93
CA GLU A 44 -28.93 -10.29 -21.87
C GLU A 44 -27.58 -11.02 -21.88
N THR A 45 -26.63 -10.57 -22.72
CA THR A 45 -25.28 -11.12 -22.76
C THR A 45 -24.56 -10.95 -21.44
N LEU A 46 -24.57 -9.73 -20.85
CA LEU A 46 -23.94 -9.45 -19.56
C LEU A 46 -24.53 -10.31 -18.43
N ILE A 47 -25.85 -10.40 -18.35
CA ILE A 47 -26.54 -11.22 -17.36
C ILE A 47 -26.15 -12.70 -17.50
N ARG A 48 -26.05 -13.19 -18.74
CA ARG A 48 -25.71 -14.58 -19.02
C ARG A 48 -24.27 -14.93 -18.67
N ILE A 49 -23.31 -14.04 -18.96
CA ILE A 49 -21.88 -14.33 -18.75
C ILE A 49 -21.41 -14.06 -17.33
N PHE A 50 -22.01 -13.08 -16.63
CA PHE A 50 -21.61 -12.68 -15.28
C PHE A 50 -22.77 -12.02 -14.53
N PRO A 51 -23.78 -12.78 -14.07
CA PRO A 51 -25.00 -12.22 -13.45
C PRO A 51 -24.72 -11.44 -12.17
N GLU A 52 -23.78 -11.87 -11.35
CA GLU A 52 -23.42 -11.20 -10.08
C GLU A 52 -22.76 -9.84 -10.30
N GLY A 53 -22.11 -9.65 -11.43
CA GLY A 53 -21.47 -8.38 -11.81
C GLY A 53 -22.43 -7.32 -12.32
N GLN A 54 -23.70 -7.67 -12.53
CA GLN A 54 -24.74 -6.78 -13.04
C GLN A 54 -25.71 -6.45 -11.93
N VAL A 55 -25.74 -5.20 -11.47
CA VAL A 55 -26.46 -4.80 -10.26
C VAL A 55 -27.36 -3.61 -10.55
N VAL A 56 -28.57 -3.64 -10.01
CA VAL A 56 -29.50 -2.51 -9.99
C VAL A 56 -29.82 -2.07 -8.57
N THR A 57 -30.03 -0.75 -8.44
CA THR A 57 -30.53 -0.14 -7.22
C THR A 57 -31.98 0.28 -7.44
N LEU A 58 -32.85 -0.17 -6.55
CA LEU A 58 -34.26 0.18 -6.55
C LEU A 58 -34.58 1.08 -5.35
N VAL A 59 -35.46 2.04 -5.59
CA VAL A 59 -36.13 2.83 -4.55
C VAL A 59 -37.62 2.68 -4.76
N ASP A 60 -38.34 2.16 -3.77
CA ASP A 60 -39.75 1.85 -3.82
C ASP A 60 -40.16 1.12 -5.14
N ASP A 61 -39.42 0.03 -5.43
CA ASP A 61 -39.55 -0.85 -6.59
C ASP A 61 -39.28 -0.21 -7.97
N ARG A 62 -38.73 1.03 -7.99
CA ARG A 62 -38.26 1.70 -9.21
C ARG A 62 -36.77 1.57 -9.36
N ILE A 63 -36.30 1.17 -10.52
CA ILE A 63 -34.87 1.13 -10.84
C ILE A 63 -34.35 2.56 -11.01
N VAL A 64 -33.48 2.97 -10.10
CA VAL A 64 -32.89 4.31 -10.04
C VAL A 64 -31.38 4.34 -10.28
N GLY A 65 -30.75 3.19 -10.35
CA GLY A 65 -29.32 3.08 -10.60
C GLY A 65 -28.92 1.71 -11.11
N CYS A 66 -27.77 1.67 -11.74
CA CYS A 66 -27.18 0.44 -12.27
C CYS A 66 -25.66 0.49 -12.17
N ALA A 67 -25.07 -0.68 -11.95
CA ALA A 67 -23.64 -0.92 -12.06
C ALA A 67 -23.38 -2.20 -12.86
N LEU A 68 -22.62 -2.09 -13.94
CA LEU A 68 -22.28 -3.21 -14.84
C LEU A 68 -20.79 -3.48 -14.77
N SER A 69 -20.40 -4.75 -14.77
CA SER A 69 -19.01 -5.18 -14.66
C SER A 69 -18.74 -6.43 -15.48
N ILE A 70 -17.47 -6.64 -15.83
CA ILE A 70 -16.93 -7.89 -16.39
C ILE A 70 -15.68 -8.29 -15.61
N ILE A 71 -15.27 -9.53 -15.72
CA ILE A 71 -13.96 -9.96 -15.21
C ILE A 71 -12.99 -10.03 -16.40
N VAL A 72 -11.77 -9.49 -16.21
CA VAL A 72 -10.71 -9.49 -17.23
C VAL A 72 -9.35 -9.80 -16.60
N ASP A 73 -8.36 -10.08 -17.43
CA ASP A 73 -6.98 -10.26 -16.96
C ASP A 73 -6.32 -8.89 -16.68
N TYR A 74 -5.51 -8.80 -15.62
CA TYR A 74 -4.76 -7.59 -15.27
C TYR A 74 -3.90 -7.07 -16.43
N ASP A 75 -3.23 -7.98 -17.16
CA ASP A 75 -2.38 -7.62 -18.28
C ASP A 75 -3.11 -6.91 -19.42
N MET A 76 -4.40 -7.15 -19.55
CA MET A 76 -5.23 -6.48 -20.54
C MET A 76 -5.49 -5.01 -20.22
N VAL A 77 -5.54 -4.66 -18.92
CA VAL A 77 -6.02 -3.35 -18.43
C VAL A 77 -4.99 -2.53 -17.67
N LYS A 78 -3.82 -3.09 -17.31
CA LYS A 78 -2.73 -2.36 -16.63
C LYS A 78 -2.15 -1.23 -17.49
N GLY A 79 -2.11 -1.42 -18.81
CA GLY A 79 -1.59 -0.48 -19.79
C GLY A 79 -2.65 0.43 -20.42
N ASP A 80 -2.25 1.14 -21.48
CA ASP A 80 -3.19 1.95 -22.26
C ASP A 80 -4.15 1.07 -23.02
N HIS A 81 -5.42 1.33 -22.84
CA HIS A 81 -6.51 0.64 -23.56
C HIS A 81 -7.67 1.61 -23.78
N THR A 82 -8.58 1.24 -24.66
CA THR A 82 -9.82 1.98 -24.90
C THR A 82 -11.01 1.21 -24.32
N TYR A 83 -12.12 1.91 -24.13
CA TYR A 83 -13.37 1.30 -23.71
C TYR A 83 -13.82 0.20 -24.68
N ALA A 84 -13.73 0.47 -25.99
CA ALA A 84 -14.04 -0.49 -27.02
C ALA A 84 -13.19 -1.77 -26.93
N LYS A 85 -11.87 -1.62 -26.66
CA LYS A 85 -10.97 -2.76 -26.52
C LYS A 85 -11.33 -3.62 -25.31
N VAL A 86 -11.56 -3.03 -24.15
CA VAL A 86 -11.84 -3.78 -22.92
C VAL A 86 -13.22 -4.44 -22.95
N THR A 87 -14.20 -3.86 -23.64
CA THR A 87 -15.55 -4.43 -23.79
C THR A 87 -15.69 -5.33 -25.01
N GLY A 88 -14.63 -5.51 -25.81
CA GLY A 88 -14.70 -6.24 -27.09
C GLY A 88 -15.67 -5.62 -28.07
N ASN A 89 -15.65 -4.27 -28.22
CA ASN A 89 -16.62 -3.50 -28.98
C ASN A 89 -18.07 -3.78 -28.50
N GLU A 90 -18.26 -3.81 -27.18
CA GLU A 90 -19.54 -4.04 -26.52
C GLU A 90 -20.19 -5.42 -26.80
N THR A 91 -19.40 -6.36 -27.25
CA THR A 91 -19.80 -7.78 -27.35
C THR A 91 -19.54 -8.54 -26.05
N PHE A 92 -18.68 -8.00 -25.19
CA PHE A 92 -18.22 -8.57 -23.89
C PHE A 92 -17.53 -9.92 -24.01
N ASN A 93 -17.03 -10.24 -25.21
CA ASN A 93 -16.24 -11.45 -25.46
C ASN A 93 -14.86 -11.44 -24.78
N THR A 94 -14.50 -10.32 -24.21
CA THR A 94 -13.30 -10.12 -23.37
C THR A 94 -13.51 -10.58 -21.93
N HIS A 95 -14.75 -10.88 -21.52
CA HIS A 95 -15.02 -11.44 -20.20
C HIS A 95 -14.30 -12.78 -20.05
N ASN A 96 -13.46 -12.87 -19.02
CA ASN A 96 -12.74 -14.09 -18.65
C ASN A 96 -13.10 -14.46 -17.20
N PRO A 97 -13.90 -15.51 -16.96
CA PRO A 97 -14.28 -15.91 -15.61
C PRO A 97 -13.08 -16.34 -14.74
N ASN A 98 -11.94 -16.65 -15.36
CA ASN A 98 -10.69 -16.97 -14.67
C ASN A 98 -9.74 -15.76 -14.57
N GLY A 99 -10.16 -14.59 -15.02
CA GLY A 99 -9.42 -13.34 -14.87
C GLY A 99 -9.33 -12.90 -13.41
N ASN A 100 -8.50 -11.91 -13.16
CA ASN A 100 -8.21 -11.47 -11.79
C ASN A 100 -8.61 -10.01 -11.51
N ILE A 101 -9.27 -9.32 -12.43
CA ILE A 101 -9.74 -7.93 -12.29
C ILE A 101 -11.24 -7.85 -12.50
N LEU A 102 -11.95 -7.23 -11.54
CA LEU A 102 -13.32 -6.78 -11.73
C LEU A 102 -13.29 -5.44 -12.48
N TYR A 103 -13.64 -5.45 -13.75
CA TYR A 103 -13.63 -4.22 -14.55
C TYR A 103 -15.02 -3.60 -14.63
N GLY A 104 -15.15 -2.38 -14.11
CA GLY A 104 -16.39 -1.61 -14.17
C GLY A 104 -16.61 -0.99 -15.55
N ILE A 105 -17.73 -1.31 -16.19
CA ILE A 105 -18.10 -0.79 -17.49
C ILE A 105 -19.16 0.31 -17.46
N GLU A 106 -19.99 0.33 -16.42
CA GLU A 106 -21.00 1.38 -16.22
C GLU A 106 -21.32 1.57 -14.73
N VAL A 107 -21.61 2.80 -14.33
CA VAL A 107 -22.26 3.13 -13.06
C VAL A 107 -23.06 4.41 -13.25
N PHE A 108 -24.34 4.38 -12.97
CA PHE A 108 -25.15 5.60 -12.92
C PHE A 108 -26.21 5.58 -11.82
N ILE A 109 -26.64 6.78 -11.43
CA ILE A 109 -27.82 7.02 -10.56
C ILE A 109 -28.70 8.08 -11.23
N HIS A 110 -30.02 7.80 -11.28
CA HIS A 110 -31.03 8.72 -11.75
C HIS A 110 -30.91 10.07 -11.03
N PRO A 111 -30.97 11.21 -11.75
CA PRO A 111 -30.74 12.54 -11.19
C PRO A 111 -31.57 12.86 -9.94
N ASP A 112 -32.86 12.49 -9.93
CA ASP A 112 -33.79 12.78 -8.85
C ASP A 112 -33.48 12.01 -7.54
N TYR A 113 -32.60 10.98 -7.60
CA TYR A 113 -32.21 10.16 -6.47
C TYR A 113 -30.72 10.36 -6.06
N ARG A 114 -30.07 11.39 -6.64
CA ARG A 114 -28.72 11.78 -6.21
C ARG A 114 -28.79 12.38 -4.80
N GLY A 115 -27.65 12.30 -4.08
CA GLY A 115 -27.59 12.74 -2.67
C GLY A 115 -27.95 11.67 -1.63
N LEU A 116 -28.58 10.57 -2.03
CA LEU A 116 -28.96 9.43 -1.16
C LEU A 116 -27.83 8.42 -0.94
N ARG A 117 -26.62 8.70 -1.40
CA ARG A 117 -25.44 7.84 -1.33
C ARG A 117 -25.62 6.44 -1.98
N LEU A 118 -26.57 6.30 -2.92
CA LEU A 118 -26.86 5.01 -3.57
C LEU A 118 -25.68 4.49 -4.40
N ALA A 119 -24.97 5.37 -5.10
CA ALA A 119 -23.78 4.98 -5.85
C ALA A 119 -22.69 4.39 -4.93
N ARG A 120 -22.53 4.93 -3.71
CA ARG A 120 -21.61 4.37 -2.73
C ARG A 120 -21.95 2.92 -2.38
N ARG A 121 -23.24 2.60 -2.19
CA ARG A 121 -23.69 1.22 -1.93
C ARG A 121 -23.33 0.27 -3.09
N MET A 122 -23.41 0.74 -4.34
CA MET A 122 -23.00 -0.06 -5.50
C MET A 122 -21.49 -0.30 -5.55
N TYR A 123 -20.69 0.71 -5.13
CA TYR A 123 -19.23 0.49 -5.00
C TYR A 123 -18.88 -0.48 -3.87
N GLU A 124 -19.53 -0.38 -2.72
CA GLU A 124 -19.36 -1.35 -1.63
C GLU A 124 -19.73 -2.78 -2.08
N TYR A 125 -20.87 -2.94 -2.77
CA TYR A 125 -21.22 -4.24 -3.35
C TYR A 125 -20.14 -4.79 -4.31
N ARG A 126 -19.56 -3.93 -5.17
CA ARG A 126 -18.46 -4.35 -6.06
C ARG A 126 -17.22 -4.76 -5.28
N LYS A 127 -16.90 -4.09 -4.18
CA LYS A 127 -15.79 -4.46 -3.31
C LYS A 127 -16.05 -5.83 -2.68
N GLU A 128 -17.21 -6.04 -2.07
CA GLU A 128 -17.62 -7.34 -1.52
C GLU A 128 -17.61 -8.45 -2.58
N LEU A 129 -18.08 -8.17 -3.79
CA LEU A 129 -18.04 -9.13 -4.90
C LEU A 129 -16.60 -9.45 -5.32
N CYS A 130 -15.74 -8.44 -5.41
CA CYS A 130 -14.32 -8.60 -5.73
C CYS A 130 -13.61 -9.48 -4.69
N GLU A 131 -13.88 -9.27 -3.41
CA GLU A 131 -13.37 -10.08 -2.30
C GLU A 131 -13.90 -11.52 -2.36
N LYS A 132 -15.21 -11.68 -2.51
CA LYS A 132 -15.90 -12.99 -2.58
C LYS A 132 -15.37 -13.85 -3.74
N LEU A 133 -15.09 -13.24 -4.89
CA LEU A 133 -14.58 -13.93 -6.07
C LEU A 133 -13.04 -14.03 -6.07
N ASN A 134 -12.39 -13.60 -5.02
CA ASN A 134 -10.93 -13.57 -4.90
C ASN A 134 -10.27 -12.89 -6.11
N LEU A 135 -10.78 -11.72 -6.52
CA LEU A 135 -10.18 -10.92 -7.58
C LEU A 135 -9.16 -9.93 -6.99
N LYS A 136 -8.09 -9.66 -7.73
CA LYS A 136 -6.96 -8.82 -7.29
C LYS A 136 -7.37 -7.37 -7.02
N ALA A 137 -8.22 -6.82 -7.88
CA ALA A 137 -8.59 -5.41 -7.82
C ALA A 137 -9.90 -5.13 -8.58
N ILE A 138 -10.48 -3.97 -8.29
CA ILE A 138 -11.49 -3.34 -9.15
C ILE A 138 -10.79 -2.27 -9.97
N MET A 139 -10.97 -2.29 -11.30
CA MET A 139 -10.44 -1.26 -12.19
C MET A 139 -11.51 -0.74 -13.15
N PHE A 140 -11.39 0.49 -13.59
CA PHE A 140 -12.25 1.08 -14.63
C PHE A 140 -11.67 2.40 -15.15
N GLY A 141 -12.11 2.80 -16.36
CA GLY A 141 -11.88 4.13 -16.91
C GLY A 141 -12.91 5.13 -16.39
N GLY A 142 -12.50 6.01 -15.49
CA GLY A 142 -13.34 7.08 -14.96
C GLY A 142 -13.35 8.30 -15.88
N ARG A 143 -14.54 8.81 -16.25
CA ARG A 143 -14.70 10.07 -16.98
C ARG A 143 -14.25 11.26 -16.09
N ILE A 144 -13.88 12.35 -16.75
CA ILE A 144 -13.55 13.65 -16.10
C ILE A 144 -14.41 14.76 -16.75
N PRO A 145 -15.73 14.75 -16.55
CA PRO A 145 -16.67 15.51 -17.36
C PRO A 145 -16.53 17.03 -17.24
N ASN A 146 -15.88 17.57 -16.23
CA ASN A 146 -15.61 19.00 -16.12
C ASN A 146 -14.30 19.43 -16.79
N TYR A 147 -13.52 18.50 -17.33
CA TYR A 147 -12.22 18.82 -17.92
C TYR A 147 -12.30 19.77 -19.12
N TYR A 148 -13.37 19.72 -19.93
CA TYR A 148 -13.54 20.63 -21.07
C TYR A 148 -13.44 22.11 -20.68
N LYS A 149 -13.81 22.48 -19.43
CA LYS A 149 -13.73 23.87 -18.94
C LYS A 149 -12.30 24.35 -18.75
N TYR A 150 -11.33 23.44 -18.71
CA TYR A 150 -9.94 23.72 -18.38
C TYR A 150 -8.96 23.31 -19.50
N ALA A 151 -9.43 22.57 -20.50
CA ALA A 151 -8.60 21.92 -21.50
C ALA A 151 -7.74 22.90 -22.32
N ASP A 152 -8.19 24.16 -22.51
CA ASP A 152 -7.46 25.18 -23.29
C ASP A 152 -6.16 25.66 -22.60
N HIS A 153 -6.07 25.50 -21.28
CA HIS A 153 -4.95 26.03 -20.49
C HIS A 153 -4.39 25.05 -19.46
N MET A 154 -4.90 23.81 -19.43
CA MET A 154 -4.47 22.82 -18.45
C MET A 154 -4.43 21.41 -19.08
N ARG A 155 -3.34 20.69 -18.88
CA ARG A 155 -3.23 19.30 -19.33
C ARG A 155 -4.07 18.36 -18.46
N PRO A 156 -4.54 17.20 -18.99
CA PRO A 156 -5.37 16.26 -18.21
C PRO A 156 -4.74 15.85 -16.87
N LYS A 157 -3.44 15.59 -16.87
CA LYS A 157 -2.69 15.20 -15.67
C LYS A 157 -2.74 16.29 -14.59
N GLU A 158 -2.52 17.53 -14.95
CA GLU A 158 -2.59 18.68 -14.05
C GLU A 158 -4.01 18.89 -13.49
N TYR A 159 -5.03 18.76 -14.36
CA TYR A 159 -6.42 18.81 -13.93
C TYR A 159 -6.74 17.77 -12.85
N ILE A 160 -6.33 16.52 -13.08
CA ILE A 160 -6.53 15.41 -12.14
C ILE A 160 -5.82 15.68 -10.81
N GLU A 161 -4.59 16.21 -10.84
CA GLU A 161 -3.88 16.57 -9.60
C GLU A 161 -4.61 17.67 -8.82
N LYS A 162 -5.17 18.67 -9.50
CA LYS A 162 -5.98 19.69 -8.85
C LYS A 162 -7.30 19.17 -8.29
N VAL A 163 -7.90 18.15 -8.91
CA VAL A 163 -9.06 17.46 -8.33
C VAL A 163 -8.65 16.63 -7.10
N ARG A 164 -7.55 15.90 -7.17
CA ARG A 164 -6.99 15.14 -6.02
C ARG A 164 -6.68 16.05 -4.83
N SER A 165 -6.09 17.20 -5.08
CA SER A 165 -5.77 18.21 -4.05
C SER A 165 -6.97 19.07 -3.63
N ARG A 166 -8.19 18.78 -4.14
CA ARG A 166 -9.44 19.48 -3.85
C ARG A 166 -9.46 20.96 -4.26
N GLN A 167 -8.58 21.38 -5.19
CA GLN A 167 -8.58 22.71 -5.76
C GLN A 167 -9.63 22.87 -6.85
N ILE A 168 -9.98 21.78 -7.52
CA ILE A 168 -11.06 21.70 -8.52
C ILE A 168 -12.02 20.60 -8.10
N TYR A 169 -13.31 20.84 -8.33
CA TYR A 169 -14.33 19.82 -8.14
C TYR A 169 -14.72 19.21 -9.50
N ASP A 170 -14.55 17.90 -9.62
CA ASP A 170 -15.11 17.10 -10.72
C ASP A 170 -16.12 16.11 -10.15
N PRO A 171 -17.37 16.09 -10.61
CA PRO A 171 -18.43 15.32 -9.98
C PRO A 171 -18.20 13.80 -10.04
N VAL A 172 -17.52 13.32 -11.07
CA VAL A 172 -17.23 11.89 -11.26
C VAL A 172 -15.94 11.50 -10.54
N LEU A 173 -14.83 12.16 -10.87
CA LEU A 173 -13.53 11.82 -10.28
C LEU A 173 -13.48 12.05 -8.76
N THR A 174 -14.06 13.18 -8.28
CA THR A 174 -14.11 13.46 -6.83
C THR A 174 -14.89 12.37 -6.08
N PHE A 175 -16.01 11.91 -6.67
CA PHE A 175 -16.79 10.83 -6.08
C PHE A 175 -16.01 9.50 -6.06
N GLN A 176 -15.33 9.15 -7.14
CA GLN A 176 -14.53 7.93 -7.24
C GLN A 176 -13.37 7.91 -6.23
N LEU A 177 -12.65 9.02 -6.08
CA LEU A 177 -11.60 9.19 -5.07
C LEU A 177 -12.15 9.08 -3.64
N SER A 178 -13.39 9.58 -3.38
CA SER A 178 -14.03 9.48 -2.06
C SER A 178 -14.52 8.07 -1.70
N ASN A 179 -14.45 7.13 -2.63
CA ASN A 179 -14.74 5.71 -2.44
C ASN A 179 -13.48 4.83 -2.50
N ASP A 180 -12.33 5.38 -2.09
CA ASP A 180 -11.03 4.72 -1.93
C ASP A 180 -10.40 4.24 -3.24
N PHE A 181 -10.87 4.72 -4.39
CA PHE A 181 -10.19 4.48 -5.65
C PHE A 181 -9.02 5.45 -5.81
N HIS A 182 -7.91 4.95 -6.34
CA HIS A 182 -6.77 5.78 -6.67
C HIS A 182 -6.52 5.81 -8.18
N VAL A 183 -5.98 6.92 -8.66
CA VAL A 183 -5.66 7.10 -10.07
C VAL A 183 -4.34 6.42 -10.39
N ARG A 184 -4.34 5.49 -11.34
CA ARG A 184 -3.13 4.83 -11.86
C ARG A 184 -2.47 5.66 -12.96
N LYS A 185 -3.28 6.09 -13.92
CA LYS A 185 -2.81 6.84 -15.09
C LYS A 185 -3.93 7.61 -15.79
N VAL A 186 -3.55 8.48 -16.70
CA VAL A 186 -4.47 9.09 -17.69
C VAL A 186 -4.50 8.23 -18.93
N MET A 187 -5.69 7.91 -19.39
CA MET A 187 -5.92 7.21 -20.67
C MET A 187 -6.39 8.21 -21.72
N MET A 188 -5.60 8.37 -22.77
CA MET A 188 -5.96 9.21 -23.92
C MET A 188 -6.84 8.42 -24.89
N ASN A 189 -7.86 9.10 -25.47
CA ASN A 189 -8.81 8.50 -26.41
C ASN A 189 -9.56 7.27 -25.88
N TYR A 190 -9.78 7.23 -24.56
CA TYR A 190 -10.49 6.12 -23.91
C TYR A 190 -11.92 5.99 -24.39
N LEU A 191 -12.64 7.11 -24.50
CA LEU A 191 -14.00 7.25 -25.04
C LEU A 191 -13.97 8.31 -26.17
N PRO A 192 -13.85 7.90 -27.43
CA PRO A 192 -13.67 8.83 -28.56
C PRO A 192 -14.78 9.87 -28.73
N ASN A 193 -15.99 9.59 -28.24
CA ASN A 193 -17.17 10.47 -28.34
C ASN A 193 -17.44 11.28 -27.07
N ASP A 194 -16.51 11.30 -26.09
CA ASP A 194 -16.67 12.03 -24.82
C ASP A 194 -16.02 13.43 -24.88
N GLU A 195 -16.73 14.39 -25.47
CA GLU A 195 -16.24 15.77 -25.58
C GLU A 195 -16.08 16.47 -24.22
N GLU A 196 -16.87 16.11 -23.21
CA GLU A 196 -16.79 16.69 -21.87
C GLU A 196 -15.47 16.35 -21.17
N SER A 197 -14.95 15.14 -21.38
CA SER A 197 -13.66 14.70 -20.88
C SER A 197 -12.53 14.90 -21.89
N LYS A 198 -12.80 15.54 -23.05
CA LYS A 198 -11.84 15.65 -24.18
C LYS A 198 -11.24 14.30 -24.55
N HIS A 199 -12.08 13.27 -24.65
CA HIS A 199 -11.74 11.88 -24.96
C HIS A 199 -10.84 11.18 -23.92
N CYS A 200 -10.48 11.87 -22.82
CA CYS A 200 -9.60 11.36 -21.78
C CYS A 200 -10.39 10.66 -20.67
N ALA A 201 -9.76 9.71 -20.00
CA ALA A 201 -10.26 9.11 -18.77
C ALA A 201 -9.13 8.89 -17.76
N THR A 202 -9.50 8.69 -16.52
CA THR A 202 -8.58 8.19 -15.48
C THR A 202 -8.70 6.69 -15.36
N LEU A 203 -7.60 5.94 -15.43
CA LEU A 203 -7.59 4.55 -14.99
C LEU A 203 -7.58 4.57 -13.46
N LEU A 204 -8.67 4.10 -12.88
CA LEU A 204 -8.85 4.03 -11.43
C LEU A 204 -8.74 2.59 -10.96
N GLN A 205 -8.21 2.41 -9.76
CA GLN A 205 -8.02 1.11 -9.13
C GLN A 205 -8.38 1.16 -7.65
N TRP A 206 -9.02 0.11 -7.17
CA TRP A 206 -9.16 -0.24 -5.77
C TRP A 206 -8.58 -1.64 -5.57
N ASP A 207 -7.68 -1.82 -4.59
CA ASP A 207 -6.98 -3.07 -4.35
C ASP A 207 -7.74 -3.93 -3.33
N ASN A 208 -7.95 -5.21 -3.69
CA ASN A 208 -8.47 -6.19 -2.74
C ASN A 208 -7.36 -6.67 -1.82
N ILE A 209 -7.34 -6.20 -0.59
CA ILE A 209 -6.33 -6.57 0.41
C ILE A 209 -6.42 -8.06 0.82
N TYR A 210 -7.52 -8.74 0.53
CA TYR A 210 -7.72 -10.16 0.85
C TYR A 210 -7.41 -11.10 -0.33
N TYR A 211 -6.96 -10.54 -1.47
CA TYR A 211 -6.67 -11.34 -2.65
C TYR A 211 -5.59 -12.40 -2.40
N GLN A 212 -5.90 -13.64 -2.75
CA GLN A 212 -4.98 -14.77 -2.71
C GLN A 212 -4.72 -15.23 -4.15
N PRO A 213 -3.49 -15.08 -4.68
CA PRO A 213 -3.20 -15.55 -6.03
C PRO A 213 -3.38 -17.07 -6.10
N PRO A 214 -3.88 -17.60 -7.25
CA PRO A 214 -4.00 -19.05 -7.42
C PRO A 214 -2.62 -19.72 -7.28
N THR A 215 -2.56 -20.82 -6.55
CA THR A 215 -1.36 -21.66 -6.43
C THR A 215 -1.13 -22.36 -7.76
N THR A 216 -0.37 -21.76 -8.66
CA THR A 216 0.13 -22.41 -9.87
C THR A 216 1.64 -22.53 -9.76
N ASP A 217 2.20 -23.69 -10.16
CA ASP A 217 3.63 -24.01 -10.20
C ASP A 217 4.44 -23.17 -11.23
N TYR A 218 3.84 -22.15 -11.81
CA TYR A 218 4.51 -21.10 -12.56
C TYR A 218 4.69 -19.90 -11.65
N VAL A 219 5.93 -19.60 -11.33
CA VAL A 219 6.38 -18.42 -10.61
C VAL A 219 6.06 -17.18 -11.46
N ASP A 220 4.80 -16.77 -11.49
CA ASP A 220 4.46 -15.41 -11.85
C ASP A 220 5.04 -14.52 -10.75
N LYS A 221 6.02 -13.71 -11.14
CA LYS A 221 6.73 -12.83 -10.22
C LYS A 221 5.69 -11.96 -9.51
N LYS A 222 5.46 -12.22 -8.23
CA LYS A 222 4.50 -11.48 -7.42
C LYS A 222 4.81 -9.99 -7.53
N THR A 223 3.92 -9.21 -8.10
CA THR A 223 4.13 -7.77 -8.33
C THR A 223 3.64 -6.93 -7.16
N THR A 224 2.65 -7.40 -6.44
CA THR A 224 2.13 -6.73 -5.23
C THR A 224 2.68 -7.42 -3.99
N VAL A 225 3.38 -6.67 -3.16
CA VAL A 225 3.95 -7.13 -1.89
C VAL A 225 3.17 -6.52 -0.74
N ARG A 226 2.67 -7.35 0.16
CA ARG A 226 1.97 -6.91 1.36
C ARG A 226 2.93 -6.81 2.53
N VAL A 227 3.04 -5.61 3.09
CA VAL A 227 3.89 -5.32 4.22
C VAL A 227 3.05 -5.07 5.47
N GLY A 228 3.36 -5.79 6.54
CA GLY A 228 2.88 -5.51 7.88
C GLY A 228 3.96 -4.83 8.71
N LEU A 229 3.59 -3.93 9.56
CA LEU A 229 4.51 -3.29 10.49
C LEU A 229 3.86 -3.14 11.86
N VAL A 230 4.69 -3.25 12.90
CA VAL A 230 4.26 -3.18 14.29
C VAL A 230 4.70 -1.85 14.89
N GLN A 231 3.73 -1.03 15.27
CA GLN A 231 3.97 0.09 16.16
C GLN A 231 3.91 -0.46 17.60
N TRP A 232 5.08 -0.76 18.13
CA TRP A 232 5.26 -1.55 19.35
C TRP A 232 5.12 -0.68 20.60
N GLN A 233 4.23 -1.08 21.51
CA GLN A 233 4.14 -0.43 22.83
C GLN A 233 5.22 -0.95 23.77
N MET A 234 6.15 -0.09 24.16
CA MET A 234 7.09 -0.39 25.22
C MET A 234 6.36 -0.49 26.55
N ARG A 235 6.49 -1.64 27.19
CA ARG A 235 5.90 -1.95 28.49
C ARG A 235 6.81 -2.87 29.28
N PRO A 236 6.75 -2.88 30.62
CA PRO A 236 7.58 -3.79 31.42
C PRO A 236 7.23 -5.26 31.15
N TYR A 237 8.23 -6.06 30.83
CA TYR A 237 8.15 -7.52 30.76
C TYR A 237 9.05 -8.17 31.78
N LYS A 238 8.62 -9.30 32.36
CA LYS A 238 9.40 -10.03 33.36
C LYS A 238 10.33 -11.06 32.74
N THR A 239 9.91 -11.68 31.65
CA THR A 239 10.61 -12.79 31.01
C THR A 239 10.69 -12.55 29.49
N LEU A 240 11.55 -13.29 28.82
CA LEU A 240 11.59 -13.32 27.37
C LEU A 240 10.30 -13.96 26.80
N ASP A 241 9.71 -14.90 27.54
CA ASP A 241 8.45 -15.53 27.15
C ASP A 241 7.31 -14.49 27.07
N ASP A 242 7.20 -13.60 28.08
CA ASP A 242 6.20 -12.51 28.05
C ASP A 242 6.37 -11.60 26.81
N VAL A 243 7.61 -11.35 26.37
CA VAL A 243 7.89 -10.59 25.15
C VAL A 243 7.42 -11.36 23.93
N PHE A 244 7.70 -12.67 23.88
CA PHE A 244 7.35 -13.51 22.74
C PHE A 244 5.89 -13.86 22.64
N GLU A 245 5.12 -13.88 23.72
CA GLU A 245 3.65 -13.93 23.66
C GLU A 245 3.10 -12.73 22.87
N GLN A 246 3.65 -11.53 23.10
CA GLN A 246 3.24 -10.33 22.37
C GLN A 246 3.78 -10.32 20.92
N VAL A 247 5.01 -10.79 20.71
CA VAL A 247 5.60 -10.92 19.34
C VAL A 247 4.74 -11.86 18.51
N GLU A 248 4.43 -13.04 19.04
CA GLU A 248 3.63 -14.06 18.34
C GLU A 248 2.23 -13.54 18.02
N PHE A 249 1.58 -12.84 18.97
CA PHE A 249 0.29 -12.18 18.71
C PHE A 249 0.32 -11.27 17.48
N PHE A 250 1.38 -10.47 17.33
CA PHE A 250 1.51 -9.59 16.15
C PHE A 250 1.86 -10.34 14.88
N VAL A 251 2.70 -11.38 14.97
CA VAL A 251 3.03 -12.23 13.80
C VAL A 251 1.78 -12.95 13.31
N ASP A 252 1.00 -13.52 14.21
CA ASP A 252 -0.28 -14.18 13.90
C ASP A 252 -1.25 -13.20 13.23
N ALA A 253 -1.52 -12.06 13.87
CA ALA A 253 -2.42 -11.05 13.34
C ALA A 253 -2.02 -10.52 11.96
N VAL A 254 -0.71 -10.30 11.71
CA VAL A 254 -0.22 -9.82 10.41
C VAL A 254 -0.24 -10.94 9.37
N SER A 255 0.02 -12.18 9.78
CA SER A 255 -0.01 -13.34 8.87
C SER A 255 -1.40 -13.65 8.37
N ASP A 256 -2.43 -13.43 9.18
CA ASP A 256 -3.85 -13.60 8.80
C ASP A 256 -4.24 -12.72 7.60
N TYR A 257 -3.62 -11.53 7.47
CA TYR A 257 -3.75 -10.68 6.28
C TYR A 257 -2.96 -11.18 5.07
N LYS A 258 -2.32 -12.37 5.15
CA LYS A 258 -1.45 -12.93 4.10
C LYS A 258 -0.31 -11.99 3.73
N SER A 259 0.24 -11.32 4.73
CA SER A 259 1.36 -10.41 4.54
C SER A 259 2.64 -11.15 4.16
N ASP A 260 3.45 -10.52 3.31
CA ASP A 260 4.73 -11.05 2.88
C ASP A 260 5.84 -10.76 3.88
N PHE A 261 5.72 -9.61 4.54
CA PHE A 261 6.68 -9.15 5.54
C PHE A 261 5.97 -8.66 6.78
N ILE A 262 6.65 -8.85 7.92
CA ILE A 262 6.39 -8.11 9.14
C ILE A 262 7.67 -7.41 9.61
N LEU A 263 7.55 -6.12 9.99
CA LEU A 263 8.64 -5.30 10.52
C LEU A 263 8.41 -4.99 11.99
N PHE A 264 9.36 -5.36 12.84
CA PHE A 264 9.45 -4.93 14.23
C PHE A 264 10.38 -3.71 14.38
N PRO A 265 10.24 -2.89 15.42
CA PRO A 265 11.07 -1.70 15.61
C PRO A 265 12.44 -2.00 16.22
N GLU A 266 13.28 -0.97 16.23
CA GLU A 266 14.59 -0.98 16.90
C GLU A 266 14.42 -1.20 18.41
N TYR A 267 15.27 -2.03 19.02
CA TYR A 267 15.29 -2.35 20.44
C TYR A 267 13.93 -2.75 21.03
N PHE A 268 13.10 -3.46 20.31
CA PHE A 268 11.79 -3.93 20.81
C PHE A 268 11.91 -4.76 22.10
N ASN A 269 13.08 -5.37 22.35
CA ASN A 269 13.42 -6.15 23.53
C ASN A 269 13.93 -5.30 24.72
N ALA A 270 14.02 -3.97 24.59
CA ALA A 270 14.50 -3.07 25.62
C ALA A 270 13.85 -3.24 27.00
N PRO A 271 12.56 -3.61 27.11
CA PRO A 271 11.96 -3.86 28.43
C PRO A 271 12.70 -4.86 29.31
N LEU A 272 13.39 -5.85 28.72
CA LEU A 272 14.17 -6.84 29.46
C LEU A 272 15.43 -6.25 30.08
N MET A 273 15.89 -5.08 29.63
CA MET A 273 17.03 -4.38 30.20
C MET A 273 16.80 -3.95 31.63
N ALA A 274 15.53 -3.80 32.06
CA ALA A 274 15.17 -3.48 33.45
C ALA A 274 15.76 -4.47 34.48
N LYS A 275 16.03 -5.72 34.10
CA LYS A 275 16.69 -6.73 34.93
C LYS A 275 18.13 -6.35 35.32
N PHE A 276 18.75 -5.48 34.56
CA PHE A 276 20.15 -5.08 34.69
C PHE A 276 20.29 -3.66 35.22
N ASN A 277 19.21 -3.01 35.70
CA ASN A 277 19.24 -1.64 36.20
C ASN A 277 20.17 -1.42 37.38
N HIS A 278 20.59 -2.47 38.08
CA HIS A 278 21.60 -2.43 39.13
C HIS A 278 23.03 -2.27 38.62
N LEU A 279 23.23 -2.41 37.32
CA LEU A 279 24.50 -2.21 36.62
C LEU A 279 24.55 -0.81 35.99
N GLY A 280 25.74 -0.36 35.60
CA GLY A 280 25.89 0.84 34.76
C GLY A 280 25.33 0.60 33.34
N GLU A 281 25.01 1.70 32.62
CA GLU A 281 24.36 1.67 31.31
C GLU A 281 25.05 0.75 30.31
N ALA A 282 26.38 0.86 30.19
CA ALA A 282 27.19 0.01 29.30
C ALA A 282 27.16 -1.48 29.65
N GLN A 283 26.95 -1.82 30.92
CA GLN A 283 26.80 -3.21 31.34
C GLN A 283 25.37 -3.72 31.18
N SER A 284 24.38 -2.84 31.38
CA SER A 284 22.98 -3.18 31.22
C SER A 284 22.63 -3.57 29.78
N ILE A 285 23.14 -2.84 28.78
CA ILE A 285 22.91 -3.17 27.36
C ILE A 285 23.65 -4.47 26.97
N ARG A 286 24.83 -4.77 27.56
CA ARG A 286 25.51 -6.05 27.38
C ARG A 286 24.74 -7.20 28.03
N GLY A 287 24.08 -6.94 29.16
CA GLY A 287 23.15 -7.90 29.76
C GLY A 287 21.97 -8.19 28.85
N LEU A 288 21.44 -7.19 28.14
CA LEU A 288 20.37 -7.37 27.16
C LEU A 288 20.85 -8.23 25.96
N ALA A 289 22.11 -8.09 25.53
CA ALA A 289 22.66 -8.81 24.40
C ALA A 289 22.66 -10.35 24.58
N GLN A 290 22.60 -10.87 25.81
CA GLN A 290 22.55 -12.31 26.07
C GLN A 290 21.30 -13.00 25.49
N TYR A 291 20.22 -12.25 25.23
CA TYR A 291 18.97 -12.79 24.69
C TYR A 291 18.95 -12.87 23.16
N THR A 292 19.90 -12.23 22.47
CA THR A 292 19.82 -12.00 21.02
C THR A 292 19.79 -13.28 20.20
N GLU A 293 20.60 -14.30 20.55
CA GLU A 293 20.60 -15.58 19.85
C GLU A 293 19.28 -16.35 20.06
N GLU A 294 18.77 -16.42 21.29
CA GLU A 294 17.48 -17.06 21.59
C GLU A 294 16.33 -16.32 20.87
N ILE A 295 16.35 -14.99 20.84
CA ILE A 295 15.39 -14.16 20.11
C ILE A 295 15.39 -14.53 18.62
N ARG A 296 16.56 -14.62 17.98
CA ARG A 296 16.70 -15.02 16.59
C ARG A 296 16.07 -16.39 16.34
N GLU A 297 16.39 -17.39 17.16
CA GLU A 297 15.87 -18.75 17.02
C GLU A 297 14.33 -18.80 17.14
N ARG A 298 13.77 -18.06 18.08
CA ARG A 298 12.31 -17.97 18.24
C ARG A 298 11.67 -17.32 17.01
N PHE A 299 12.23 -16.26 16.45
CA PHE A 299 11.73 -15.65 15.21
C PHE A 299 11.86 -16.59 14.01
N VAL A 300 12.89 -17.43 13.92
CA VAL A 300 12.99 -18.46 12.87
C VAL A 300 11.79 -19.42 12.95
N ASN A 301 11.44 -19.87 14.13
CA ASN A 301 10.29 -20.75 14.33
C ASN A 301 8.97 -20.05 13.93
N LEU A 302 8.80 -18.77 14.28
CA LEU A 302 7.61 -18.00 13.89
C LEU A 302 7.54 -17.78 12.37
N ALA A 303 8.66 -17.46 11.72
CA ALA A 303 8.69 -17.25 10.26
C ALA A 303 8.24 -18.51 9.49
N ILE A 304 8.68 -19.69 9.93
CA ILE A 304 8.28 -20.97 9.36
C ILE A 304 6.80 -21.27 9.66
N SER A 305 6.39 -21.13 10.92
CA SER A 305 5.05 -21.52 11.38
C SER A 305 3.95 -20.66 10.76
N TYR A 306 4.22 -19.36 10.60
CA TYR A 306 3.27 -18.38 10.07
C TYR A 306 3.48 -18.05 8.57
N ASN A 307 4.47 -18.71 7.93
CA ASN A 307 4.79 -18.53 6.51
C ASN A 307 4.98 -17.05 6.09
N ILE A 308 5.76 -16.29 6.86
CA ILE A 308 5.98 -14.86 6.68
C ILE A 308 7.47 -14.51 6.79
N ASN A 309 7.94 -13.56 5.95
CA ASN A 309 9.29 -13.00 6.12
C ASN A 309 9.29 -12.01 7.30
N ILE A 310 10.21 -12.16 8.25
CA ILE A 310 10.29 -11.33 9.44
C ILE A 310 11.54 -10.45 9.40
N ILE A 311 11.36 -9.14 9.54
CA ILE A 311 12.44 -8.19 9.83
C ILE A 311 12.34 -7.91 11.32
N THR A 312 13.29 -8.45 12.08
CA THR A 312 13.21 -8.54 13.55
C THR A 312 13.35 -7.21 14.28
N GLY A 313 13.40 -6.09 13.55
CA GLY A 313 13.81 -4.82 14.15
C GLY A 313 15.30 -4.84 14.46
N SER A 314 15.69 -4.44 15.66
CA SER A 314 17.09 -4.61 16.04
C SER A 314 17.25 -4.83 17.54
N MET A 315 18.45 -5.32 17.92
CA MET A 315 18.83 -5.66 19.29
C MET A 315 20.36 -5.64 19.45
N PRO A 316 20.89 -5.52 20.67
CA PRO A 316 22.32 -5.51 20.89
C PRO A 316 22.91 -6.91 20.73
N LEU A 317 24.05 -7.02 20.05
CA LEU A 317 24.83 -8.26 19.90
C LEU A 317 26.27 -8.03 20.36
N LEU A 318 26.73 -8.82 21.31
CA LEU A 318 28.14 -8.88 21.71
C LEU A 318 28.85 -9.92 20.85
N LYS A 319 29.79 -9.46 19.98
CA LYS A 319 30.55 -10.36 19.12
C LYS A 319 31.80 -10.93 19.83
N GLU A 320 32.44 -11.93 19.21
CA GLU A 320 33.62 -12.62 19.74
C GLU A 320 34.81 -11.68 20.01
N ASP A 321 34.91 -10.60 19.28
CA ASP A 321 35.90 -9.54 19.46
C ASP A 321 35.69 -8.67 20.71
N GLY A 322 34.57 -8.88 21.44
CA GLY A 322 34.16 -8.12 22.62
C GLY A 322 33.46 -6.79 22.28
N ALA A 323 33.33 -6.45 21.01
CA ALA A 323 32.60 -5.25 20.59
C ALA A 323 31.09 -5.50 20.56
N LEU A 324 30.34 -4.46 20.96
CA LEU A 324 28.89 -4.47 20.99
C LEU A 324 28.35 -3.78 19.73
N TYR A 325 27.41 -4.41 19.06
CA TYR A 325 26.76 -3.91 17.84
C TYR A 325 25.24 -3.86 18.02
N ASN A 326 24.58 -2.97 17.29
CA ASN A 326 23.13 -2.99 17.11
C ASN A 326 22.85 -3.75 15.81
N VAL A 327 22.21 -4.92 15.92
CA VAL A 327 21.96 -5.83 14.79
C VAL A 327 20.50 -6.24 14.71
N GLY A 328 20.07 -6.63 13.51
CA GLY A 328 18.81 -7.32 13.31
C GLY A 328 18.96 -8.43 12.28
N TYR A 329 17.89 -9.15 12.07
CA TYR A 329 17.84 -10.28 11.15
C TYR A 329 16.67 -10.16 10.18
N LEU A 330 16.94 -10.37 8.89
CA LEU A 330 15.92 -10.80 7.95
C LEU A 330 15.81 -12.31 8.08
N ILE A 331 14.65 -12.80 8.47
CA ILE A 331 14.33 -14.22 8.56
C ILE A 331 13.28 -14.52 7.51
N ARG A 332 13.58 -15.43 6.58
CA ARG A 332 12.69 -15.82 5.49
C ARG A 332 11.70 -16.91 5.93
N ARG A 333 10.68 -17.11 5.16
CA ARG A 333 9.62 -18.13 5.40
C ARG A 333 10.16 -19.55 5.51
N ASP A 334 11.28 -19.85 4.86
CA ASP A 334 11.96 -21.15 4.89
C ASP A 334 12.87 -21.34 6.12
N GLY A 335 12.96 -20.33 7.00
CA GLY A 335 13.80 -20.30 8.17
C GLY A 335 15.24 -19.86 7.89
N SER A 336 15.62 -19.64 6.65
CA SER A 336 16.93 -19.04 6.35
C SER A 336 16.98 -17.60 6.84
N TYR A 337 18.14 -17.15 7.29
CA TYR A 337 18.27 -15.79 7.81
C TYR A 337 19.59 -15.14 7.41
N GLU A 338 19.56 -13.81 7.38
CA GLU A 338 20.74 -12.97 7.21
C GLU A 338 20.71 -11.81 8.20
N MET A 339 21.89 -11.46 8.72
CA MET A 339 22.06 -10.35 9.66
C MET A 339 22.26 -9.04 8.89
N TYR A 340 21.74 -7.96 9.45
CA TYR A 340 22.08 -6.58 9.10
C TYR A 340 22.54 -5.83 10.37
N GLU A 341 23.31 -4.78 10.17
CA GLU A 341 23.96 -4.03 11.25
C GLU A 341 23.71 -2.55 11.12
N LYS A 342 23.52 -1.85 12.25
CA LYS A 342 23.52 -0.39 12.29
C LYS A 342 24.91 0.14 11.97
N VAL A 343 25.04 0.87 10.86
CA VAL A 343 26.34 1.41 10.41
C VAL A 343 26.71 2.66 11.19
N HIS A 344 25.76 3.58 11.38
CA HIS A 344 25.96 4.83 12.09
C HIS A 344 25.33 4.74 13.47
N VAL A 345 26.16 4.59 14.50
CA VAL A 345 25.71 4.70 15.89
C VAL A 345 25.54 6.17 16.26
N THR A 346 24.51 6.47 17.04
CA THR A 346 24.32 7.84 17.55
C THR A 346 25.39 8.19 18.58
N PRO A 347 25.69 9.48 18.78
CA PRO A 347 26.63 9.90 19.83
C PRO A 347 26.26 9.38 21.24
N ASP A 348 24.97 9.26 21.53
CA ASP A 348 24.50 8.73 22.81
C ASP A 348 24.71 7.22 22.93
N GLU A 349 24.39 6.43 21.92
CA GLU A 349 24.68 4.99 21.88
C GLU A 349 26.17 4.71 22.03
N GLN A 350 27.02 5.52 21.39
CA GLN A 350 28.46 5.37 21.49
C GLN A 350 28.96 5.71 22.90
N LYS A 351 28.48 6.82 23.47
CA LYS A 351 28.94 7.32 24.79
C LYS A 351 28.42 6.49 25.95
N SER A 352 27.11 6.18 25.96
CA SER A 352 26.44 5.54 27.08
C SER A 352 26.57 4.01 27.04
N TRP A 353 26.55 3.43 25.86
CA TRP A 353 26.55 1.96 25.70
C TRP A 353 27.84 1.38 25.13
N GLY A 354 28.67 2.21 24.50
CA GLY A 354 29.89 1.78 23.85
C GLY A 354 29.65 0.93 22.62
N LEU A 355 28.59 1.26 21.86
CA LEU A 355 28.29 0.57 20.60
C LEU A 355 29.31 0.89 19.51
N SER A 356 29.61 -0.11 18.72
CA SER A 356 30.44 -0.02 17.50
C SER A 356 29.56 0.04 16.26
N GLY A 357 29.97 0.85 15.28
CA GLY A 357 29.30 0.89 13.97
C GLY A 357 29.52 -0.38 13.16
N GLY A 358 28.48 -0.85 12.51
CA GLY A 358 28.53 -1.98 11.58
C GLY A 358 29.33 -1.67 10.32
N LYS A 359 29.62 -2.70 9.53
CA LYS A 359 30.46 -2.59 8.32
C LYS A 359 29.71 -3.00 7.05
N MET A 360 28.44 -3.37 7.17
CA MET A 360 27.70 -4.00 6.08
C MET A 360 26.64 -3.08 5.50
N VAL A 361 26.71 -2.82 4.19
CA VAL A 361 25.69 -2.14 3.41
C VAL A 361 25.38 -3.02 2.20
N LYS A 362 24.26 -3.73 2.23
CA LYS A 362 23.85 -4.64 1.16
C LYS A 362 22.33 -4.75 1.07
N THR A 363 21.86 -5.24 -0.07
CA THR A 363 20.47 -5.67 -0.27
C THR A 363 20.32 -7.16 0.04
N PHE A 364 19.09 -7.57 0.22
CA PHE A 364 18.71 -8.96 0.50
C PHE A 364 17.67 -9.41 -0.51
N ASP A 365 17.85 -10.59 -1.08
CA ASP A 365 16.86 -11.21 -1.94
C ASP A 365 15.86 -12.02 -1.11
N THR A 366 14.59 -11.88 -1.43
CA THR A 366 13.49 -12.67 -0.87
C THR A 366 12.65 -13.26 -2.00
N ASP A 367 11.68 -14.10 -1.63
CA ASP A 367 10.75 -14.72 -2.58
C ASP A 367 9.85 -13.71 -3.33
N CYS A 368 9.69 -12.49 -2.83
CA CYS A 368 8.75 -11.50 -3.37
C CYS A 368 9.36 -10.14 -3.74
N ALA A 369 10.53 -9.77 -3.18
CA ALA A 369 11.17 -8.48 -3.43
C ALA A 369 12.66 -8.51 -3.10
N ARG A 370 13.43 -7.59 -3.70
CA ARG A 370 14.78 -7.23 -3.22
C ARG A 370 14.65 -6.07 -2.24
N ILE A 371 15.10 -6.27 -1.01
CA ILE A 371 14.92 -5.32 0.08
C ILE A 371 16.23 -4.78 0.61
N GLY A 372 16.16 -3.61 1.24
CA GLY A 372 17.21 -3.05 2.10
C GLY A 372 16.70 -2.88 3.52
N VAL A 373 17.61 -2.85 4.49
CA VAL A 373 17.30 -2.51 5.88
C VAL A 373 18.31 -1.49 6.39
N LEU A 374 17.81 -0.37 6.92
CA LEU A 374 18.59 0.67 7.59
C LEU A 374 18.02 0.92 8.98
N ILE A 375 18.85 0.87 10.01
CA ILE A 375 18.38 1.01 11.39
C ILE A 375 18.40 2.48 11.80
N CYS A 376 17.19 3.05 12.04
CA CYS A 376 16.98 4.35 12.68
C CYS A 376 17.85 5.47 12.06
N TYR A 377 18.91 5.90 12.77
CA TYR A 377 19.83 6.95 12.34
C TYR A 377 20.46 6.73 10.97
N ASP A 378 20.65 5.49 10.54
CA ASP A 378 21.19 5.16 9.21
C ASP A 378 20.36 5.75 8.06
N VAL A 379 19.04 5.90 8.23
CA VAL A 379 18.19 6.48 7.19
C VAL A 379 18.48 7.96 6.95
N GLU A 380 19.10 8.65 7.88
CA GLU A 380 19.48 10.06 7.74
C GLU A 380 20.68 10.25 6.77
N PHE A 381 21.41 9.18 6.43
CA PHE A 381 22.55 9.18 5.50
C PHE A 381 22.12 8.71 4.10
N PRO A 382 21.97 9.63 3.14
CA PRO A 382 21.44 9.29 1.80
C PRO A 382 22.33 8.32 1.03
N GLU A 383 23.60 8.26 1.32
CA GLU A 383 24.58 7.40 0.65
C GLU A 383 24.20 5.93 0.80
N LEU A 384 23.77 5.49 2.00
CA LEU A 384 23.46 4.09 2.26
C LEU A 384 22.30 3.58 1.43
N SER A 385 21.20 4.33 1.42
CA SER A 385 20.02 3.98 0.63
C SER A 385 20.31 4.03 -0.88
N ARG A 386 21.16 4.98 -1.31
CA ARG A 386 21.58 5.09 -2.71
C ARG A 386 22.41 3.90 -3.16
N ILE A 387 23.34 3.41 -2.32
CA ILE A 387 24.13 2.20 -2.58
C ILE A 387 23.20 0.98 -2.74
N MET A 388 22.19 0.87 -1.87
CA MET A 388 21.20 -0.22 -1.95
C MET A 388 20.30 -0.09 -3.20
N ALA A 389 19.92 1.12 -3.56
CA ALA A 389 19.13 1.38 -4.78
C ALA A 389 19.90 0.98 -6.05
N ASP A 390 21.22 1.28 -6.09
CA ASP A 390 22.11 0.84 -7.18
C ASP A 390 22.26 -0.69 -7.25
N GLN A 391 21.99 -1.39 -6.16
CA GLN A 391 21.91 -2.86 -6.11
C GLN A 391 20.49 -3.39 -6.46
N GLY A 392 19.56 -2.53 -6.84
CA GLY A 392 18.21 -2.90 -7.26
C GLY A 392 17.20 -3.04 -6.12
N MET A 393 17.40 -2.38 -4.99
CA MET A 393 16.45 -2.35 -3.88
C MET A 393 15.08 -1.80 -4.32
N GLN A 394 14.02 -2.50 -3.95
CA GLN A 394 12.64 -2.11 -4.25
C GLN A 394 11.90 -1.61 -3.00
N ILE A 395 12.22 -2.18 -1.84
CA ILE A 395 11.62 -1.81 -0.55
C ILE A 395 12.74 -1.61 0.47
N LEU A 396 12.73 -0.46 1.14
CA LEU A 396 13.61 -0.16 2.27
C LEU A 396 12.81 -0.28 3.57
N PHE A 397 13.26 -1.11 4.49
CA PHE A 397 12.71 -1.22 5.83
C PHE A 397 13.56 -0.44 6.83
N VAL A 398 12.91 0.31 7.70
CA VAL A 398 13.57 1.16 8.70
C VAL A 398 12.96 0.93 10.08
N PRO A 399 13.47 -0.05 10.84
CA PRO A 399 13.17 -0.13 12.25
C PRO A 399 13.79 1.05 12.98
N PHE A 400 13.04 1.72 13.86
CA PHE A 400 13.55 2.87 14.60
C PHE A 400 13.05 2.93 16.04
N LEU A 401 13.80 3.64 16.88
CA LEU A 401 13.43 4.04 18.22
C LEU A 401 13.84 5.50 18.42
N THR A 402 12.90 6.35 18.75
CA THR A 402 13.14 7.77 19.00
C THR A 402 12.44 8.22 20.29
N ASP A 403 13.14 9.05 21.06
CA ASP A 403 12.68 9.57 22.36
C ASP A 403 11.83 10.83 22.25
N THR A 404 12.01 11.58 21.16
CA THR A 404 11.38 12.88 20.95
C THR A 404 10.71 12.97 19.58
N GLN A 405 9.76 13.90 19.49
CA GLN A 405 9.16 14.25 18.20
C GLN A 405 10.19 14.77 17.19
N ASN A 406 11.25 15.44 17.65
CA ASN A 406 12.33 15.90 16.79
C ASN A 406 13.12 14.73 16.19
N GLY A 407 13.46 13.72 17.02
CA GLY A 407 14.11 12.49 16.56
C GLY A 407 13.25 11.76 15.53
N TYR A 408 11.99 11.55 15.85
CA TYR A 408 11.03 10.98 14.93
C TYR A 408 10.91 11.76 13.60
N SER A 409 10.83 13.10 13.68
CA SER A 409 10.70 13.93 12.48
C SER A 409 11.90 13.79 11.55
N ARG A 410 13.13 13.66 12.07
CA ARG A 410 14.31 13.38 11.25
C ARG A 410 14.17 12.05 10.51
N VAL A 411 13.90 10.98 11.26
CA VAL A 411 13.73 9.63 10.66
C VAL A 411 12.63 9.65 9.59
N ARG A 412 11.46 10.21 9.92
CA ARG A 412 10.31 10.25 9.01
C ARG A 412 10.60 11.02 7.73
N VAL A 413 11.12 12.25 7.85
CA VAL A 413 11.38 13.10 6.68
C VAL A 413 12.48 12.52 5.81
N CYS A 414 13.54 11.98 6.42
CA CYS A 414 14.59 11.30 5.69
C CYS A 414 14.06 10.03 5.00
N ALA A 415 13.27 9.20 5.67
CA ALA A 415 12.65 8.01 5.08
C ALA A 415 11.80 8.37 3.84
N GLN A 416 10.99 9.43 3.93
CA GLN A 416 10.21 9.93 2.82
C GLN A 416 11.10 10.44 1.67
N ALA A 417 12.19 11.15 1.99
CA ALA A 417 13.16 11.57 0.99
C ALA A 417 13.81 10.37 0.28
N ARG A 418 14.15 9.29 1.02
CA ARG A 418 14.70 8.05 0.44
C ARG A 418 13.74 7.39 -0.54
N ALA A 419 12.44 7.41 -0.25
CA ALA A 419 11.43 6.88 -1.18
C ALA A 419 11.42 7.66 -2.50
N ILE A 420 11.49 8.98 -2.44
CA ILE A 420 11.45 9.86 -3.62
C ILE A 420 12.73 9.75 -4.44
N GLU A 421 13.88 9.96 -3.81
CA GLU A 421 15.16 10.06 -4.51
C GLU A 421 15.70 8.72 -5.04
N ASN A 422 15.27 7.59 -4.42
CA ASN A 422 15.68 6.24 -4.82
C ASN A 422 14.57 5.48 -5.55
N GLU A 423 13.43 6.11 -5.79
CA GLU A 423 12.30 5.52 -6.51
C GLU A 423 11.96 4.12 -5.96
N CYS A 424 11.80 4.02 -4.64
CA CYS A 424 11.51 2.78 -3.92
C CYS A 424 10.39 3.00 -2.89
N PHE A 425 9.84 1.92 -2.36
CA PHE A 425 8.98 2.00 -1.17
C PHE A 425 9.83 2.05 0.09
N VAL A 426 9.38 2.80 1.10
CA VAL A 426 10.05 2.83 2.41
C VAL A 426 9.03 2.55 3.51
N VAL A 427 9.34 1.56 4.35
CA VAL A 427 8.50 1.10 5.46
C VAL A 427 9.20 1.39 6.76
N ILE A 428 8.59 2.22 7.62
CA ILE A 428 9.17 2.55 8.93
C ILE A 428 8.32 2.00 10.05
N ALA A 429 8.93 1.38 11.05
CA ALA A 429 8.27 0.92 12.27
C ALA A 429 9.00 1.38 13.51
N GLY A 430 8.27 2.01 14.43
CA GLY A 430 8.81 2.57 15.66
C GLY A 430 8.10 2.14 16.92
N SER A 431 8.76 2.31 18.04
CA SER A 431 8.23 2.03 19.36
C SER A 431 7.56 3.25 19.98
N VAL A 432 6.53 3.00 20.77
CA VAL A 432 5.76 4.01 21.52
C VAL A 432 5.71 3.66 23.01
N GLY A 433 5.26 4.59 23.84
CA GLY A 433 5.09 4.37 25.28
C GLY A 433 6.29 4.79 26.11
N ASN A 434 6.36 4.26 27.33
CA ASN A 434 7.38 4.68 28.30
C ASN A 434 7.92 3.48 29.08
N LEU A 435 9.24 3.50 29.34
CA LEU A 435 9.94 2.54 30.20
C LEU A 435 10.68 3.27 31.34
N PRO A 436 9.99 3.81 32.35
CA PRO A 436 10.59 4.69 33.34
C PRO A 436 11.66 4.04 34.25
N ARG A 437 11.90 2.75 34.06
CA ARG A 437 12.92 2.00 34.83
C ARG A 437 14.00 1.41 33.93
N VAL A 438 14.12 1.87 32.70
CA VAL A 438 15.16 1.44 31.76
C VAL A 438 15.97 2.66 31.35
N HIS A 439 17.21 2.75 31.80
CA HIS A 439 18.08 3.90 31.51
C HIS A 439 18.23 4.14 30.00
N ASN A 440 18.11 5.39 29.58
CA ASN A 440 18.15 5.84 28.18
C ASN A 440 17.05 5.28 27.27
N MET A 441 15.97 4.75 27.86
CA MET A 441 14.82 4.19 27.15
C MET A 441 13.49 4.65 27.75
N ASP A 442 13.49 5.80 28.45
CA ASP A 442 12.36 6.23 29.28
C ASP A 442 11.12 6.58 28.47
N ILE A 443 11.30 7.25 27.34
CA ILE A 443 10.22 7.79 26.52
C ILE A 443 10.43 7.35 25.07
N GLN A 444 9.34 6.97 24.39
CA GLN A 444 9.36 6.67 22.97
C GLN A 444 8.23 7.43 22.26
N TYR A 445 8.57 7.99 21.11
CA TYR A 445 7.63 8.67 20.22
C TYR A 445 7.73 8.09 18.81
N ALA A 446 6.63 7.61 18.26
CA ALA A 446 6.59 7.10 16.90
C ALA A 446 5.24 7.32 16.22
N GLN A 447 5.31 7.40 14.90
CA GLN A 447 4.23 7.18 13.96
C GLN A 447 4.77 6.36 12.80
N SER A 448 4.48 5.08 12.80
CA SER A 448 4.93 4.14 11.78
C SER A 448 4.21 4.39 10.44
N GLY A 449 4.82 4.02 9.32
CA GLY A 449 4.20 4.30 8.04
C GLY A 449 4.86 3.65 6.84
N VAL A 450 4.21 3.79 5.69
CA VAL A 450 4.66 3.33 4.38
C VAL A 450 4.70 4.53 3.44
N PHE A 451 5.89 4.82 2.90
CA PHE A 451 6.14 5.92 1.98
C PHE A 451 6.42 5.42 0.57
N THR A 452 6.11 6.28 -0.39
CA THR A 452 6.21 6.00 -1.82
C THR A 452 7.00 7.10 -2.52
N PRO A 453 7.47 6.86 -3.73
CA PRO A 453 7.84 7.94 -4.63
C PRO A 453 6.69 8.94 -4.80
N CYS A 454 7.01 10.14 -5.32
CA CYS A 454 6.03 11.16 -5.67
C CYS A 454 5.99 11.30 -7.19
N ASP A 455 5.09 10.58 -7.84
CA ASP A 455 4.73 10.74 -9.25
C ASP A 455 3.24 10.46 -9.43
N PHE A 456 2.74 10.58 -10.64
CA PHE A 456 1.30 10.55 -10.95
C PHE A 456 0.57 9.32 -10.41
N ALA A 457 1.17 8.13 -10.50
CA ALA A 457 0.57 6.88 -10.04
C ALA A 457 0.67 6.66 -8.51
N PHE A 458 1.38 7.54 -7.79
CA PHE A 458 1.56 7.47 -6.35
C PHE A 458 0.75 8.54 -5.61
N PRO A 459 0.57 8.43 -4.28
CA PRO A 459 -0.01 9.51 -3.48
C PRO A 459 0.78 10.81 -3.63
N THR A 460 0.07 11.95 -3.74
CA THR A 460 0.69 13.26 -3.99
C THR A 460 1.66 13.71 -2.90
N ASP A 461 1.44 13.25 -1.68
CA ASP A 461 2.28 13.56 -0.51
C ASP A 461 3.28 12.43 -0.20
N GLY A 462 3.40 11.41 -1.08
CA GLY A 462 4.32 10.28 -0.90
C GLY A 462 3.97 9.38 0.29
N LYS A 463 2.73 9.42 0.80
CA LYS A 463 2.28 8.59 1.92
C LYS A 463 1.26 7.55 1.46
N ARG A 464 1.61 6.28 1.56
CA ARG A 464 0.68 5.19 1.28
C ARG A 464 -0.22 4.90 2.49
N ALA A 465 0.39 4.82 3.67
CA ALA A 465 -0.30 4.57 4.93
C ALA A 465 0.52 5.13 6.11
N GLU A 466 -0.15 5.59 7.16
CA GLU A 466 0.46 6.01 8.42
C GLU A 466 -0.38 5.50 9.59
N ALA A 467 0.30 5.04 10.65
CA ALA A 467 -0.32 4.63 11.90
C ALA A 467 -0.83 5.85 12.68
N THR A 468 -1.68 5.62 13.67
CA THR A 468 -2.03 6.65 14.64
C THR A 468 -0.82 6.96 15.52
N PRO A 469 -0.43 8.24 15.71
CA PRO A 469 0.72 8.59 16.55
C PRO A 469 0.59 8.02 17.96
N ASN A 470 1.69 7.49 18.49
CA ASN A 470 1.80 7.01 19.87
C ASN A 470 0.74 5.99 20.33
N THR A 471 0.21 5.21 19.39
CA THR A 471 -0.79 4.17 19.66
C THR A 471 -0.26 2.82 19.24
N GLU A 472 -0.30 1.80 20.10
CA GLU A 472 0.07 0.44 19.68
C GLU A 472 -0.91 -0.08 18.64
N MET A 473 -0.37 -0.51 17.50
CA MET A 473 -1.18 -1.08 16.43
C MET A 473 -0.33 -1.81 15.41
N ILE A 474 -0.98 -2.65 14.61
CA ILE A 474 -0.43 -3.12 13.34
C ILE A 474 -0.92 -2.20 12.21
N LEU A 475 -0.10 -2.03 11.20
CA LEU A 475 -0.47 -1.37 9.95
C LEU A 475 -0.13 -2.33 8.81
N VAL A 476 -1.12 -2.66 7.98
CA VAL A 476 -0.93 -3.51 6.78
C VAL A 476 -1.15 -2.67 5.55
N SER A 477 -0.27 -2.79 4.57
CA SER A 477 -0.36 -2.03 3.31
C SER A 477 0.20 -2.82 2.15
N ASP A 478 -0.42 -2.67 0.99
CA ASP A 478 0.08 -3.23 -0.26
C ASP A 478 0.96 -2.22 -0.99
N VAL A 479 2.11 -2.68 -1.47
CA VAL A 479 3.01 -1.96 -2.34
C VAL A 479 3.13 -2.69 -3.68
N ASP A 480 2.91 -1.99 -4.77
CA ASP A 480 2.90 -2.54 -6.12
C ASP A 480 4.23 -2.25 -6.82
N LEU A 481 5.05 -3.28 -6.98
CA LEU A 481 6.39 -3.18 -7.58
C LEU A 481 6.34 -2.85 -9.08
N ASP A 482 5.25 -3.15 -9.78
CA ASP A 482 5.09 -2.75 -11.18
C ASP A 482 5.04 -1.23 -11.32
N LEU A 483 4.50 -0.52 -10.32
CA LEU A 483 4.53 0.94 -10.30
C LEU A 483 5.93 1.51 -10.28
N LEU A 484 6.88 0.86 -9.58
CA LEU A 484 8.28 1.26 -9.61
C LEU A 484 8.87 1.05 -11.00
N ASN A 485 8.57 -0.08 -11.64
CA ASN A 485 9.03 -0.37 -13.01
C ASN A 485 8.49 0.66 -14.02
N GLU A 486 7.21 1.03 -13.88
CA GLU A 486 6.58 2.09 -14.69
C GLU A 486 7.24 3.45 -14.45
N LEU A 487 7.50 3.81 -13.17
CA LEU A 487 8.18 5.04 -12.80
C LEU A 487 9.59 5.12 -13.39
N HIS A 488 10.39 4.07 -13.24
CA HIS A 488 11.75 4.00 -13.78
C HIS A 488 11.79 4.17 -15.30
N THR A 489 10.72 3.77 -15.99
CA THR A 489 10.65 3.80 -17.45
C THR A 489 9.99 5.07 -17.98
N TYR A 490 8.87 5.48 -17.39
CA TYR A 490 7.96 6.51 -17.93
C TYR A 490 7.66 7.64 -16.95
N GLY A 491 8.29 7.66 -15.78
CA GLY A 491 8.07 8.69 -14.76
C GLY A 491 8.31 10.11 -15.30
N SER A 492 7.64 11.08 -14.68
CA SER A 492 7.80 12.50 -15.02
C SER A 492 9.21 13.02 -14.69
N VAL A 493 9.82 12.44 -13.68
CA VAL A 493 11.24 12.52 -13.31
C VAL A 493 11.74 11.12 -12.99
N ARG A 494 13.02 10.86 -13.23
CA ARG A 494 13.60 9.52 -13.05
C ARG A 494 14.91 9.65 -12.29
N ASN A 495 14.79 9.86 -11.00
CA ASN A 495 15.89 10.25 -10.12
C ASN A 495 17.05 9.24 -10.11
N LEU A 496 16.79 7.95 -10.29
CA LEU A 496 17.84 6.94 -10.43
C LEU A 496 18.52 7.00 -11.79
N ARG A 497 17.75 7.08 -12.86
CA ARG A 497 18.24 7.00 -14.24
C ARG A 497 18.94 8.28 -14.71
N ASP A 498 18.41 9.44 -14.31
CA ASP A 498 18.86 10.74 -14.85
C ASP A 498 20.04 11.33 -14.06
N ARG A 499 20.70 10.51 -13.21
CA ARG A 499 21.93 10.90 -12.51
C ARG A 499 23.08 11.15 -13.47
N ARG A 500 23.89 12.15 -13.16
CA ARG A 500 25.03 12.58 -13.96
C ARG A 500 26.28 11.77 -13.59
N HIS A 501 26.29 10.47 -13.95
CA HIS A 501 27.42 9.56 -13.71
C HIS A 501 28.71 10.01 -14.42
N ASP A 502 28.60 10.93 -15.36
CA ASP A 502 29.73 11.60 -16.01
C ASP A 502 30.40 12.64 -15.10
N LEU A 503 29.71 13.14 -14.07
CA LEU A 503 30.21 14.17 -13.15
C LEU A 503 30.54 13.65 -11.75
N TYR A 504 29.80 12.64 -11.28
CA TYR A 504 29.97 12.10 -9.93
C TYR A 504 29.57 10.63 -9.85
N GLU A 505 30.16 9.94 -8.88
CA GLU A 505 29.85 8.56 -8.55
C GLU A 505 29.91 8.34 -7.04
N LEU A 506 29.15 7.35 -6.55
CA LEU A 506 29.23 6.86 -5.18
C LEU A 506 29.90 5.49 -5.18
N ARG A 507 30.96 5.32 -4.39
CA ARG A 507 31.71 4.06 -4.30
C ARG A 507 31.75 3.54 -2.88
N VAL A 508 31.46 2.25 -2.73
CA VAL A 508 31.76 1.53 -1.50
C VAL A 508 33.25 1.19 -1.48
N LYS A 509 33.95 1.54 -0.41
CA LYS A 509 35.35 1.13 -0.27
C LYS A 509 35.40 -0.39 -0.11
N LYS A 510 36.21 -1.06 -0.91
CA LYS A 510 36.53 -2.49 -0.68
C LYS A 510 37.23 -2.59 0.67
N GLN A 511 36.68 -3.42 1.55
CA GLN A 511 37.31 -3.80 2.83
C GLN A 511 38.45 -4.75 2.60
#